data_580d0899ecfb3725ef4eeb17ea579f34
#
_entry.id   580d0899ecfb3725ef4eeb17ea579f34
#
_cell.length_a   1.000
_cell.length_b   1.000
_cell.length_c   1.000
_cell.angle_alpha   90.00
_cell.angle_beta   90.00
_cell.angle_gamma   90.00
#
_symmetry.space_group_name_H-M   'P 1'
#
loop_
_entity.id
_entity.type
_entity.pdbx_description
1 polymer ?
#
loop_
_entity_poly.entity_id
_entity_poly.type
_entity_poly.pdbx_seq_one_letter_code
_entity_poly.pdbx_strand_id
1 'polypeptide(L)'
;PDHVDAHRSVALCISPYTKGRGLDSTLYSTSSMLRTMELILGLKPMSQFDAAARPMYNAFLPKGDTTAYKAPRSSWRSETAGKTVCPVWMIV
;
A
#
# COMPACT_ATOMS: atom_id res chain seq x y z
N PRO A 1 25.70 -6.10 -2.83
CA PRO A 1 24.92 -6.84 -1.81
C PRO A 1 23.43 -6.66 -2.00
N ASP A 2 23.00 -5.51 -2.48
CA ASP A 2 21.61 -5.13 -2.68
C ASP A 2 20.86 -5.96 -3.75
N HIS A 3 21.61 -6.57 -4.66
CA HIS A 3 21.07 -7.41 -5.72
C HIS A 3 20.88 -8.86 -5.31
N VAL A 4 21.31 -9.22 -4.11
CA VAL A 4 21.32 -10.60 -3.61
C VAL A 4 20.06 -10.93 -2.84
N ASP A 5 19.39 -9.92 -2.28
CA ASP A 5 18.20 -10.10 -1.47
C ASP A 5 17.10 -9.11 -1.89
N ALA A 6 16.23 -9.56 -2.76
CA ALA A 6 15.06 -8.82 -3.23
C ALA A 6 13.79 -9.13 -2.41
N HIS A 7 13.92 -9.57 -1.17
CA HIS A 7 12.79 -10.11 -0.42
C HIS A 7 11.83 -9.06 0.12
N ARG A 8 12.25 -7.80 0.22
CA ARG A 8 11.39 -6.74 0.76
C ARG A 8 11.61 -5.39 0.10
N SER A 9 10.51 -4.73 -0.19
CA SER A 9 10.50 -3.35 -0.64
C SER A 9 9.44 -2.56 0.12
N VAL A 10 9.66 -1.26 0.27
CA VAL A 10 8.67 -0.37 0.86
C VAL A 10 7.69 0.06 -0.21
N ALA A 11 6.41 -0.13 0.05
CA ALA A 11 5.33 0.34 -0.80
C ALA A 11 4.39 1.26 -0.01
N LEU A 12 4.01 2.37 -0.61
CA LEU A 12 3.06 3.32 -0.04
C LEU A 12 1.82 3.37 -0.93
N CYS A 13 0.68 3.07 -0.35
CA CYS A 13 -0.60 3.18 -1.02
C CYS A 13 -1.41 4.31 -0.38
N ILE A 14 -1.55 5.42 -1.10
CA ILE A 14 -2.24 6.62 -0.61
C ILE A 14 -3.46 6.86 -1.48
N SER A 15 -4.64 6.64 -0.93
CA SER A 15 -5.90 6.80 -1.64
C SER A 15 -7.05 6.91 -0.64
N PRO A 16 -8.16 7.60 -0.99
CA PRO A 16 -9.38 7.54 -0.19
C PRO A 16 -9.93 6.13 0.00
N TYR A 17 -9.56 5.21 -0.86
CA TYR A 17 -10.00 3.81 -0.79
C TYR A 17 -9.05 2.92 0.02
N THR A 18 -7.91 3.44 0.45
CA THR A 18 -6.97 2.66 1.24
C THR A 18 -7.49 2.46 2.66
N LYS A 19 -7.39 1.25 3.18
CA LYS A 19 -7.72 0.94 4.56
C LYS A 19 -6.85 1.75 5.52
N GLY A 20 -7.40 2.79 6.12
CA GLY A 20 -6.63 3.76 6.91
C GLY A 20 -6.09 3.23 8.24
N ARG A 21 -6.53 2.10 8.73
CA ARG A 21 -6.09 1.51 10.00
C ARG A 21 -6.21 0.01 9.95
N GLY A 22 -5.13 -0.66 10.22
CA GLY A 22 -5.10 -2.12 10.32
C GLY A 22 -3.79 -2.69 9.82
N LEU A 23 -3.47 -3.86 10.31
CA LEU A 23 -2.38 -4.68 9.83
C LEU A 23 -2.96 -5.67 8.81
N ASP A 24 -2.42 -5.69 7.62
CA ASP A 24 -2.67 -6.74 6.64
C ASP A 24 -1.42 -7.64 6.58
N SER A 25 -1.57 -8.88 7.02
CA SER A 25 -0.51 -9.88 7.00
C SER A 25 -0.54 -10.75 5.74
N THR A 26 -1.29 -10.34 4.72
CA THR A 26 -1.31 -11.05 3.46
C THR A 26 0.03 -10.88 2.75
N LEU A 27 0.59 -11.99 2.28
CA LEU A 27 1.80 -11.96 1.48
C LEU A 27 1.49 -11.36 0.10
N TYR A 28 2.16 -10.28 -0.22
CA TYR A 28 2.15 -9.66 -1.53
C TYR A 28 3.57 -9.59 -2.10
N SER A 29 3.65 -9.59 -3.40
CA SER A 29 4.89 -9.37 -4.15
C SER A 29 4.80 -8.06 -4.94
N THR A 30 5.91 -7.62 -5.52
CA THR A 30 5.91 -6.48 -6.45
C THR A 30 4.99 -6.72 -7.64
N SER A 31 4.86 -7.97 -8.10
CA SER A 31 3.90 -8.36 -9.13
C SER A 31 2.45 -8.20 -8.68
N SER A 32 2.16 -8.39 -7.38
CA SER A 32 0.83 -8.15 -6.80
C SER A 32 0.44 -6.67 -6.87
N MET A 33 1.40 -5.79 -6.61
CA MET A 33 1.20 -4.35 -6.73
C MET A 33 0.94 -3.96 -8.20
N LEU A 34 1.76 -4.46 -9.11
CA LEU A 34 1.62 -4.21 -10.54
C LEU A 34 0.24 -4.68 -11.03
N ARG A 35 -0.15 -5.91 -10.68
CA ARG A 35 -1.46 -6.46 -11.01
C ARG A 35 -2.61 -5.60 -10.48
N THR A 36 -2.47 -5.05 -9.31
CA THR A 36 -3.47 -4.16 -8.73
C THR A 36 -3.60 -2.87 -9.53
N MET A 37 -2.49 -2.28 -9.94
CA MET A 37 -2.49 -1.08 -10.79
C MET A 37 -3.12 -1.36 -12.16
N GLU A 38 -2.80 -2.49 -12.77
CA GLU A 38 -3.41 -2.92 -14.04
C GLU A 38 -4.93 -3.02 -13.94
N LEU A 39 -5.42 -3.65 -12.86
CA LEU A 39 -6.86 -3.79 -12.65
C LEU A 39 -7.55 -2.44 -12.42
N ILE A 40 -6.94 -1.53 -11.68
CA ILE A 40 -7.47 -0.18 -11.46
C ILE A 40 -7.55 0.60 -12.78
N LEU A 41 -6.54 0.45 -13.62
CA LEU A 41 -6.45 1.14 -14.91
C LEU A 41 -7.17 0.42 -16.06
N GLY A 42 -7.67 -0.79 -15.83
CA GLY A 42 -8.30 -1.61 -16.88
C GLY A 42 -7.31 -2.13 -17.92
N LEU A 43 -6.03 -2.29 -17.55
CA LEU A 43 -4.99 -2.77 -18.42
C LEU A 43 -4.91 -4.30 -18.42
N LYS A 44 -4.45 -4.85 -19.54
CA LYS A 44 -4.12 -6.26 -19.62
C LYS A 44 -2.79 -6.54 -18.91
N PRO A 45 -2.60 -7.75 -18.34
CA PRO A 45 -1.32 -8.14 -17.79
C PRO A 45 -0.20 -8.02 -18.83
N MET A 46 0.96 -7.55 -18.40
CA MET A 46 2.15 -7.43 -19.25
C MET A 46 2.93 -8.74 -19.35
N SER A 47 2.79 -9.59 -18.34
CA SER A 47 3.47 -10.87 -18.26
C SER A 47 2.61 -11.92 -17.58
N GLN A 48 3.02 -13.18 -17.65
CA GLN A 48 2.37 -14.25 -16.91
C GLN A 48 2.57 -14.15 -15.38
N PHE A 49 3.62 -13.45 -14.94
CA PHE A 49 3.91 -13.28 -13.50
C PHE A 49 2.90 -12.35 -12.83
N ASP A 50 2.61 -11.22 -13.46
CA ASP A 50 1.59 -10.29 -12.97
C ASP A 50 0.18 -10.84 -13.20
N ALA A 51 -0.07 -11.54 -14.31
CA ALA A 51 -1.35 -12.21 -14.56
C ALA A 51 -1.71 -13.23 -13.46
N ALA A 52 -0.72 -13.96 -12.96
CA ALA A 52 -0.89 -14.96 -11.91
C ALA A 52 -0.82 -14.36 -10.48
N ALA A 53 -0.37 -13.12 -10.34
CA ALA A 53 -0.20 -12.49 -9.03
C ALA A 53 -1.54 -12.19 -8.37
N ARG A 54 -1.57 -12.35 -7.05
CA ARG A 54 -2.75 -12.00 -6.24
C ARG A 54 -2.87 -10.49 -6.13
N PRO A 55 -3.97 -9.87 -6.58
CA PRO A 55 -4.20 -8.44 -6.38
C PRO A 55 -4.38 -8.09 -4.90
N MET A 56 -4.09 -6.84 -4.54
CA MET A 56 -4.07 -6.35 -3.17
C MET A 56 -5.46 -5.91 -2.70
N TYR A 57 -6.47 -6.75 -2.86
CA TYR A 57 -7.86 -6.41 -2.50
C TYR A 57 -8.03 -6.05 -1.02
N ASN A 58 -7.28 -6.70 -0.13
CA ASN A 58 -7.41 -6.48 1.30
C ASN A 58 -6.90 -5.10 1.74
N ALA A 59 -6.11 -4.44 0.91
CA ALA A 59 -5.59 -3.10 1.17
C ALA A 59 -6.63 -2.01 0.91
N PHE A 60 -7.72 -2.33 0.22
CA PHE A 60 -8.71 -1.34 -0.23
C PHE A 60 -10.08 -1.56 0.41
N LEU A 61 -10.80 -0.45 0.54
CA LEU A 61 -12.18 -0.41 0.99
C LEU A 61 -13.12 -0.34 -0.22
N PRO A 62 -14.32 -0.93 -0.13
CA PRO A 62 -15.31 -0.83 -1.19
C PRO A 62 -15.89 0.58 -1.35
N LYS A 63 -15.79 1.40 -0.31
CA LYS A 63 -16.25 2.80 -0.30
C LYS A 63 -15.10 3.68 0.15
N GLY A 64 -14.82 4.71 -0.64
CA GLY A 64 -13.78 5.70 -0.32
C GLY A 64 -14.14 6.55 0.90
N ASP A 65 -13.17 6.79 1.75
CA ASP A 65 -13.24 7.77 2.83
C ASP A 65 -12.70 9.11 2.31
N THR A 66 -13.58 10.09 2.15
CA THR A 66 -13.24 11.42 1.68
C THR A 66 -13.11 12.43 2.81
N THR A 67 -13.01 11.98 4.04
CA THR A 67 -12.79 12.86 5.20
C THR A 67 -11.51 13.66 5.01
N ALA A 68 -11.61 14.96 5.25
CA ALA A 68 -10.49 15.86 5.08
C ALA A 68 -9.33 15.48 6.02
N TYR A 69 -8.17 15.25 5.44
CA TYR A 69 -6.95 14.94 6.18
C TYR A 69 -6.20 16.21 6.54
N LYS A 70 -5.92 16.40 7.82
CA LYS A 70 -4.96 17.40 8.30
C LYS A 70 -3.63 16.73 8.51
N ALA A 71 -2.67 17.05 7.67
CA ALA A 71 -1.30 16.59 7.90
C ALA A 71 -0.77 17.13 9.23
N PRO A 72 -0.28 16.30 10.14
CA PRO A 72 0.41 16.80 11.31
C PRO A 72 1.64 17.57 10.84
N ARG A 73 1.89 18.75 11.43
CA ARG A 73 3.15 19.43 11.20
C ARG A 73 4.27 18.51 11.64
N SER A 74 5.17 18.18 10.74
CA SER A 74 6.37 17.45 11.08
C SER A 74 7.23 18.32 12.01
N SER A 75 7.05 18.17 13.31
CA SER A 75 8.06 18.64 14.24
C SER A 75 9.10 17.53 14.34
N TRP A 76 10.32 17.84 13.98
CA TRP A 76 11.50 17.01 14.19
C TRP A 76 11.77 16.71 15.65
N ARG A 77 11.07 17.37 16.53
CA ARG A 77 11.23 17.21 17.96
C ARG A 77 10.33 16.09 18.41
N SER A 78 10.98 14.99 18.76
CA SER A 78 10.43 13.92 19.56
C SER A 78 9.56 14.47 20.68
N GLU A 79 8.24 14.30 20.55
CA GLU A 79 7.40 14.17 21.73
C GLU A 79 6.04 13.62 21.32
N THR A 80 5.74 12.50 21.92
CA THR A 80 4.42 11.91 22.17
C THR A 80 3.40 12.01 21.05
N ALA A 81 3.40 11.00 20.24
CA ALA A 81 2.39 10.75 19.20
C ALA A 81 1.00 10.57 19.78
N GLY A 82 0.25 11.64 19.89
CA GLY A 82 -1.20 11.59 19.96
C GLY A 82 -1.74 11.16 18.60
N LYS A 83 -2.33 9.99 18.53
CA LYS A 83 -3.25 9.46 17.51
C LYS A 83 -3.15 10.08 16.12
N THR A 84 -2.11 9.79 15.42
CA THR A 84 -1.92 10.15 14.03
C THR A 84 -2.40 9.01 13.13
N VAL A 85 -3.18 9.36 12.13
CA VAL A 85 -3.53 8.42 11.05
C VAL A 85 -2.22 8.02 10.37
N CYS A 86 -1.73 6.85 10.65
CA CYS A 86 -0.57 6.33 9.95
C CYS A 86 -0.99 5.87 8.55
N PRO A 87 -0.25 6.23 7.51
CA PRO A 87 -0.39 5.55 6.23
C PRO A 87 -0.18 4.06 6.44
N VAL A 88 -0.91 3.25 5.72
CA VAL A 88 -0.72 1.80 5.76
C VAL A 88 0.70 1.50 5.25
N TRP A 89 1.57 1.07 6.14
CA TRP A 89 2.87 0.54 5.77
C TRP A 89 2.67 -0.88 5.28
N MET A 90 2.90 -1.08 4.02
CA MET A 90 2.89 -2.41 3.44
C MET A 90 4.32 -2.79 3.08
N ILE A 91 4.78 -3.92 3.58
CA ILE A 91 6.07 -4.50 3.20
C ILE A 91 5.76 -5.56 2.15
N VAL A 92 6.23 -5.32 0.96
CA VAL A 92 6.05 -6.19 -0.20
C VAL A 92 7.35 -6.93 -0.49
#